data_fd6c878c0f322556ff71c710d29ade7d
#
_entry.id   fd6c878c0f322556ff71c710d29ade7d
#
_cell.length_a   1.000
_cell.length_b   1.000
_cell.length_c   1.000
_cell.angle_alpha   90.00
_cell.angle_beta   90.00
_cell.angle_gamma   90.00
#
_symmetry.space_group_name_H-M   'P 1'
#
loop_
_entity.id
_entity.type
_entity.pdbx_description
1 polymer ?
#
loop_
_entity_poly.entity_id
_entity_poly.type
_entity_poly.pdbx_seq_one_letter_code
_entity_poly.pdbx_strand_id
1 'polypeptide(L)'
;MQKWEAPRARPSIAYNDPVTSDFITRLPKAELHLHLEGSVDPLTLSQLSEKHHTPFPWANNRYQPLPNSHRPLTVAEAAALYDYTDFTGFLMAFKAVTERLRDPEDFELIAYRLVEKLAAQGCLHAEVFVSVGVIFWRGQEFDPLFEGLERGRIRGEKDFGVSLYWIFDAVRHFGPEEAEKVVATAIRLQASSVIGIGIGGDERLAAPELFAQVYAQAARAGLRLSVHAGETVGAPSIYGALDVLGAERLGHALHAGDDAALLSRLVHQQVPLELCLTSNLRTGCCAELALHPLRRYFDAGALVILNTDDPEMFQTTLVREYQLAQDVFGFTNEELRQLAANSFRASWLPQERKRKLLNLL
;
A
#
# COMPACT_ATOMS: atom_id res chain seq x y z
N MET A 1 -0.31 -2.17 -36.78
CA MET A 1 0.62 -1.40 -35.94
C MET A 1 0.00 -0.03 -35.68
N GLN A 2 -0.80 0.11 -34.65
CA GLN A 2 -1.30 1.42 -34.22
C GLN A 2 -0.18 2.13 -33.44
N LYS A 3 0.17 3.33 -33.88
CA LYS A 3 1.14 4.19 -33.18
C LYS A 3 0.53 4.62 -31.84
N TRP A 4 1.17 4.23 -30.76
CA TRP A 4 0.86 4.71 -29.42
C TRP A 4 1.31 6.17 -29.33
N GLU A 5 0.36 7.10 -29.21
CA GLU A 5 0.65 8.53 -28.92
C GLU A 5 0.78 8.68 -27.39
N ALA A 6 1.91 9.23 -26.96
CA ALA A 6 2.16 9.51 -25.57
C ALA A 6 1.11 10.52 -25.03
N PRO A 7 0.51 10.28 -23.84
CA PRO A 7 -0.43 11.23 -23.25
C PRO A 7 0.27 12.56 -22.96
N ARG A 8 -0.47 13.67 -23.17
CA ARG A 8 -0.01 15.03 -22.89
C ARG A 8 0.44 15.16 -21.44
N ALA A 9 1.49 15.97 -21.21
CA ALA A 9 1.99 16.29 -19.89
C ALA A 9 0.83 16.66 -18.93
N ARG A 10 0.65 15.88 -17.86
CA ARG A 10 -0.37 16.14 -16.84
C ARG A 10 0.06 17.35 -16.00
N PRO A 11 -0.89 18.16 -15.49
CA PRO A 11 -0.56 19.25 -14.59
C PRO A 11 0.11 18.67 -13.34
N SER A 12 1.24 19.26 -12.94
CA SER A 12 1.88 18.98 -11.65
C SER A 12 0.87 19.32 -10.55
N ILE A 13 0.49 18.34 -9.75
CA ILE A 13 -0.26 18.59 -8.51
C ILE A 13 0.77 19.23 -7.57
N ALA A 14 0.81 20.56 -7.54
CA ALA A 14 1.64 21.27 -6.60
C ALA A 14 1.19 20.91 -5.18
N TYR A 15 2.14 20.51 -4.34
CA TYR A 15 2.01 20.32 -2.90
C TYR A 15 1.82 21.69 -2.20
N ASN A 16 0.80 22.45 -2.61
CA ASN A 16 0.31 23.57 -1.84
C ASN A 16 -0.84 23.01 -1.00
N ASP A 17 -0.55 22.69 0.25
CA ASP A 17 -1.56 22.29 1.21
C ASP A 17 -2.71 23.30 1.22
N PRO A 18 -3.89 22.96 0.68
CA PRO A 18 -5.09 23.66 1.11
C PRO A 18 -5.20 23.35 2.61
N VAL A 19 -5.58 24.33 3.40
CA VAL A 19 -5.79 24.19 4.85
C VAL A 19 -6.61 22.93 5.09
N THR A 20 -5.91 21.83 5.43
CA THR A 20 -6.54 20.54 5.69
C THR A 20 -7.49 20.75 6.86
N SER A 21 -8.73 20.34 6.71
CA SER A 21 -9.74 20.48 7.76
C SER A 21 -9.21 19.79 9.03
N ASP A 22 -9.11 20.52 10.12
CA ASP A 22 -8.73 20.01 11.44
C ASP A 22 -9.57 18.75 11.81
N PHE A 23 -10.80 18.70 11.31
CA PHE A 23 -11.69 17.54 11.43
C PHE A 23 -11.08 16.28 10.80
N ILE A 24 -10.61 16.33 9.53
CA ILE A 24 -10.07 15.15 8.81
C ILE A 24 -8.79 14.67 9.48
N THR A 25 -7.92 15.58 9.88
CA THR A 25 -6.66 15.23 10.56
C THR A 25 -6.93 14.51 11.89
N ARG A 26 -7.92 14.97 12.68
CA ARG A 26 -8.25 14.37 13.97
C ARG A 26 -9.22 13.20 13.91
N LEU A 27 -9.87 12.98 12.76
CA LEU A 27 -10.80 11.86 12.59
C LEU A 27 -10.08 10.53 12.86
N PRO A 28 -10.49 9.76 13.90
CA PRO A 28 -9.92 8.44 14.13
C PRO A 28 -10.15 7.51 12.95
N LYS A 29 -9.10 6.87 12.45
CA LYS A 29 -9.18 5.98 11.29
C LYS A 29 -8.13 4.89 11.35
N ALA A 30 -8.27 3.85 10.52
CA ALA A 30 -7.25 2.85 10.28
C ALA A 30 -6.79 2.91 8.83
N GLU A 31 -5.58 2.44 8.57
CA GLU A 31 -5.02 2.25 7.24
C GLU A 31 -4.67 0.79 7.03
N LEU A 32 -5.21 0.17 5.98
CA LEU A 32 -5.18 -1.28 5.79
C LEU A 32 -4.51 -1.70 4.47
N HIS A 33 -4.14 -0.73 3.64
CA HIS A 33 -3.42 -0.94 2.39
C HIS A 33 -2.31 0.11 2.24
N LEU A 34 -1.17 -0.22 2.79
CA LEU A 34 0.00 0.64 2.87
C LEU A 34 1.25 -0.22 2.79
N HIS A 35 2.14 0.09 1.84
CA HIS A 35 3.44 -0.57 1.69
C HIS A 35 4.52 0.15 2.50
N LEU A 36 5.25 -0.62 3.32
CA LEU A 36 6.30 -0.09 4.19
C LEU A 36 7.37 0.66 3.38
N GLU A 37 7.82 0.07 2.28
CA GLU A 37 8.85 0.62 1.41
C GLU A 37 8.39 1.92 0.75
N GLY A 38 7.10 2.01 0.42
CA GLY A 38 6.47 3.20 -0.14
C GLY A 38 6.29 4.36 0.83
N SER A 39 6.50 4.11 2.13
CA SER A 39 6.44 5.11 3.19
C SER A 39 7.76 5.81 3.48
N VAL A 40 8.84 5.44 2.76
CA VAL A 40 10.18 6.01 2.95
C VAL A 40 10.26 7.39 2.31
N ASP A 41 10.33 8.42 3.14
CA ASP A 41 10.43 9.81 2.68
C ASP A 41 11.83 10.15 2.11
N PRO A 42 11.94 11.26 1.35
CA PRO A 42 13.21 11.67 0.73
C PRO A 42 14.35 11.89 1.73
N LEU A 43 14.07 12.36 2.94
CA LEU A 43 15.08 12.54 3.98
C LEU A 43 15.61 11.18 4.45
N THR A 44 14.71 10.25 4.73
CA THR A 44 15.06 8.88 5.11
C THR A 44 15.87 8.20 4.01
N LEU A 45 15.43 8.31 2.74
CA LEU A 45 16.13 7.72 1.60
C LEU A 45 17.53 8.29 1.42
N SER A 46 17.72 9.61 1.62
CA SER A 46 19.02 10.27 1.61
C SER A 46 19.94 9.73 2.73
N GLN A 47 19.43 9.59 3.95
CA GLN A 47 20.17 9.05 5.10
C GLN A 47 20.60 7.59 4.88
N LEU A 48 19.71 6.75 4.34
CA LEU A 48 20.03 5.36 3.98
C LEU A 48 21.09 5.29 2.85
N SER A 49 20.99 6.20 1.88
CA SER A 49 22.00 6.31 0.81
C SER A 49 23.37 6.70 1.34
N GLU A 50 23.43 7.60 2.32
CA GLU A 50 24.69 7.99 3.00
C GLU A 50 25.23 6.84 3.83
N LYS A 51 24.40 6.20 4.67
CA LYS A 51 24.79 5.05 5.51
C LYS A 51 25.46 3.94 4.69
N HIS A 52 24.87 3.60 3.54
CA HIS A 52 25.33 2.49 2.72
C HIS A 52 26.26 2.91 1.57
N HIS A 53 26.64 4.17 1.50
CA HIS A 53 27.44 4.74 0.40
C HIS A 53 26.87 4.35 -0.98
N THR A 54 25.53 4.32 -1.08
CA THR A 54 24.84 3.90 -2.30
C THR A 54 24.65 5.10 -3.20
N PRO A 55 25.31 5.12 -4.38
CA PRO A 55 25.23 6.25 -5.30
C PRO A 55 23.84 6.40 -5.90
N PHE A 56 23.63 7.53 -6.57
CA PHE A 56 22.43 7.78 -7.36
C PHE A 56 22.28 6.70 -8.43
N PRO A 57 21.12 6.03 -8.51
CA PRO A 57 20.96 4.86 -9.36
C PRO A 57 20.93 5.17 -10.86
N TRP A 58 20.59 6.41 -11.25
CA TRP A 58 20.39 6.79 -12.65
C TRP A 58 20.83 8.20 -12.97
N ALA A 59 21.17 8.45 -14.26
CA ALA A 59 21.28 9.77 -14.83
C ALA A 59 19.96 10.24 -15.48
N ASN A 60 19.94 11.53 -15.72
CA ASN A 60 18.89 12.20 -16.46
C ASN A 60 18.85 11.78 -17.93
N ASN A 61 18.16 10.92 -18.30
CA ASN A 61 17.33 10.53 -19.44
C ASN A 61 16.43 9.47 -18.93
N ARG A 62 15.79 9.85 -17.85
CA ARG A 62 14.86 9.12 -17.04
C ARG A 62 15.36 7.78 -16.47
N TYR A 63 16.47 7.18 -16.88
CA TYR A 63 16.91 5.88 -16.35
C TYR A 63 18.38 5.55 -16.70
N GLN A 64 19.27 6.54 -16.84
CA GLN A 64 20.71 6.30 -17.07
C GLN A 64 21.57 6.84 -15.93
N PRO A 65 22.66 6.16 -15.50
CA PRO A 65 23.54 6.62 -14.42
C PRO A 65 24.13 8.01 -14.69
N LEU A 66 24.12 8.90 -13.68
CA LEU A 66 24.83 10.19 -13.78
C LEU A 66 26.34 9.97 -13.89
N PRO A 67 27.03 10.65 -14.81
CA PRO A 67 28.48 10.71 -14.75
C PRO A 67 28.88 11.30 -13.38
N ASN A 68 29.69 10.61 -12.59
CA ASN A 68 30.09 10.95 -11.21
C ASN A 68 29.08 10.61 -10.10
N SER A 69 28.24 9.61 -10.27
CA SER A 69 27.25 9.14 -9.29
C SER A 69 27.82 8.34 -8.11
N HIS A 70 29.08 8.57 -7.73
CA HIS A 70 29.73 7.84 -6.60
C HIS A 70 29.43 8.41 -5.22
N ARG A 71 28.64 9.48 -5.14
CA ARG A 71 28.21 10.08 -3.89
C ARG A 71 26.79 9.64 -3.51
N PRO A 72 26.45 9.68 -2.20
CA PRO A 72 25.09 9.45 -1.74
C PRO A 72 24.07 10.46 -2.32
N LEU A 73 22.78 10.08 -2.31
CA LEU A 73 21.69 10.97 -2.67
C LEU A 73 21.57 12.15 -1.71
N THR A 74 21.38 13.33 -2.24
CA THR A 74 20.85 14.45 -1.46
C THR A 74 19.33 14.29 -1.29
N VAL A 75 18.75 14.99 -0.30
CA VAL A 75 17.30 14.99 -0.08
C VAL A 75 16.54 15.46 -1.33
N ALA A 76 17.05 16.47 -2.02
CA ALA A 76 16.42 16.98 -3.25
C ALA A 76 16.43 15.94 -4.39
N GLU A 77 17.51 15.19 -4.53
CA GLU A 77 17.59 14.11 -5.51
C GLU A 77 16.71 12.92 -5.14
N ALA A 78 16.61 12.59 -3.86
CA ALA A 78 15.68 11.59 -3.37
C ALA A 78 14.22 11.98 -3.65
N ALA A 79 13.86 13.25 -3.42
CA ALA A 79 12.55 13.78 -3.76
C ALA A 79 12.27 13.73 -5.28
N ALA A 80 13.28 14.03 -6.10
CA ALA A 80 13.14 13.97 -7.55
C ALA A 80 12.92 12.54 -8.09
N LEU A 81 13.33 11.49 -7.34
CA LEU A 81 13.00 10.11 -7.70
C LEU A 81 11.49 9.82 -7.62
N TYR A 82 10.77 10.54 -6.76
CA TYR A 82 9.33 10.38 -6.60
C TYR A 82 8.51 11.27 -7.57
N ASP A 83 9.17 12.08 -8.39
CA ASP A 83 8.54 12.88 -9.45
C ASP A 83 8.57 12.15 -10.78
N TYR A 84 7.93 11.00 -10.85
CA TYR A 84 7.77 10.20 -12.06
C TYR A 84 6.39 10.39 -12.69
N THR A 85 6.27 10.00 -13.97
CA THR A 85 5.05 10.18 -14.78
C THR A 85 4.43 8.88 -15.28
N ASP A 86 5.04 7.73 -14.96
CA ASP A 86 4.61 6.43 -15.44
C ASP A 86 4.94 5.32 -14.44
N PHE A 87 4.37 4.14 -14.65
CA PHE A 87 4.57 2.97 -13.80
C PHE A 87 6.03 2.50 -13.75
N THR A 88 6.80 2.69 -14.83
CA THR A 88 8.22 2.34 -14.83
C THR A 88 9.00 3.23 -13.87
N GLY A 89 8.68 4.54 -13.83
CA GLY A 89 9.28 5.47 -12.87
C GLY A 89 8.96 5.10 -11.42
N PHE A 90 7.73 4.66 -11.14
CA PHE A 90 7.35 4.13 -9.84
C PHE A 90 8.22 2.91 -9.46
N LEU A 91 8.33 1.91 -10.33
CA LEU A 91 9.15 0.73 -10.06
C LEU A 91 10.63 1.08 -9.82
N MET A 92 11.13 2.11 -10.52
CA MET A 92 12.49 2.59 -10.30
C MET A 92 12.65 3.28 -8.94
N ALA A 93 11.69 4.09 -8.51
CA ALA A 93 11.67 4.68 -7.16
C ALA A 93 11.64 3.58 -6.09
N PHE A 94 10.74 2.60 -6.23
CA PHE A 94 10.62 1.45 -5.35
C PHE A 94 11.93 0.65 -5.26
N LYS A 95 12.57 0.39 -6.40
CA LYS A 95 13.88 -0.25 -6.47
C LYS A 95 14.94 0.55 -5.74
N ALA A 96 14.97 1.89 -5.91
CA ALA A 96 15.94 2.74 -5.25
C ALA A 96 15.83 2.66 -3.72
N VAL A 97 14.62 2.59 -3.19
CA VAL A 97 14.36 2.40 -1.75
C VAL A 97 14.85 1.03 -1.31
N THR A 98 14.36 -0.05 -1.95
CA THR A 98 14.66 -1.42 -1.54
C THR A 98 16.16 -1.76 -1.64
N GLU A 99 16.91 -1.11 -2.55
CA GLU A 99 18.37 -1.24 -2.64
C GLU A 99 19.12 -0.67 -1.44
N ARG A 100 18.50 0.19 -0.68
CA ARG A 100 19.08 0.87 0.49
C ARG A 100 18.61 0.31 1.83
N LEU A 101 17.66 -0.61 1.80
CA LEU A 101 17.20 -1.36 2.97
C LEU A 101 18.01 -2.66 3.08
N ARG A 102 19.06 -2.66 3.93
CA ARG A 102 20.04 -3.74 3.99
C ARG A 102 20.21 -4.34 5.37
N ASP A 103 20.14 -3.51 6.41
CA ASP A 103 20.44 -3.88 7.78
C ASP A 103 19.18 -3.85 8.65
N PRO A 104 19.14 -4.58 9.77
CA PRO A 104 18.03 -4.54 10.72
C PRO A 104 17.69 -3.11 11.21
N GLU A 105 18.71 -2.25 11.34
CA GLU A 105 18.55 -0.85 11.77
C GLU A 105 17.82 0.00 10.73
N ASP A 106 17.93 -0.33 9.44
CA ASP A 106 17.18 0.35 8.37
C ASP A 106 15.70 0.06 8.50
N PHE A 107 15.36 -1.21 8.71
CA PHE A 107 13.98 -1.64 8.91
C PHE A 107 13.40 -1.13 10.24
N GLU A 108 14.20 -1.05 11.30
CA GLU A 108 13.80 -0.39 12.55
C GLU A 108 13.46 1.08 12.32
N LEU A 109 14.32 1.80 11.58
CA LEU A 109 14.15 3.22 11.29
C LEU A 109 12.85 3.48 10.52
N ILE A 110 12.62 2.75 9.41
CA ILE A 110 11.45 3.00 8.56
C ILE A 110 10.14 2.57 9.24
N ALA A 111 10.16 1.47 10.01
CA ALA A 111 9.00 1.05 10.79
C ALA A 111 8.63 2.10 11.87
N TYR A 112 9.61 2.62 12.60
CA TYR A 112 9.37 3.65 13.61
C TYR A 112 8.81 4.94 13.00
N ARG A 113 9.42 5.43 11.91
CA ARG A 113 8.97 6.64 11.20
C ARG A 113 7.59 6.48 10.58
N LEU A 114 7.25 5.29 10.11
CA LEU A 114 5.90 5.01 9.61
C LEU A 114 4.87 5.19 10.74
N VAL A 115 5.10 4.61 11.92
CA VAL A 115 4.17 4.74 13.05
C VAL A 115 4.01 6.20 13.48
N GLU A 116 5.10 6.98 13.50
CA GLU A 116 5.07 8.43 13.76
C GLU A 116 4.18 9.18 12.76
N LYS A 117 4.35 8.91 11.46
CA LYS A 117 3.57 9.54 10.38
C LYS A 117 2.08 9.17 10.47
N LEU A 118 1.77 7.92 10.76
CA LEU A 118 0.39 7.45 10.94
C LEU A 118 -0.29 8.16 12.10
N ALA A 119 0.40 8.29 13.24
CA ALA A 119 -0.13 9.00 14.40
C ALA A 119 -0.45 10.47 14.10
N ALA A 120 0.44 11.16 13.38
CA ALA A 120 0.23 12.55 12.97
C ALA A 120 -1.01 12.76 12.10
N GLN A 121 -1.54 11.70 11.50
CA GLN A 121 -2.71 11.71 10.63
C GLN A 121 -3.99 11.22 11.30
N GLY A 122 -3.99 11.01 12.62
CA GLY A 122 -5.13 10.46 13.36
C GLY A 122 -5.38 8.98 13.09
N CYS A 123 -4.40 8.26 12.53
CA CYS A 123 -4.47 6.82 12.40
C CYS A 123 -4.24 6.15 13.76
N LEU A 124 -5.10 5.20 14.15
CA LEU A 124 -5.01 4.46 15.41
C LEU A 124 -4.61 3.00 15.23
N HIS A 125 -4.69 2.50 14.00
CA HIS A 125 -4.33 1.15 13.63
C HIS A 125 -3.90 1.09 12.16
N ALA A 126 -2.88 0.29 11.87
CA ALA A 126 -2.49 0.01 10.50
C ALA A 126 -2.18 -1.48 10.30
N GLU A 127 -2.44 -1.96 9.09
CA GLU A 127 -2.04 -3.28 8.60
C GLU A 127 -1.21 -3.05 7.35
N VAL A 128 0.11 -3.32 7.46
CA VAL A 128 1.13 -2.80 6.56
C VAL A 128 1.77 -3.93 5.78
N PHE A 129 1.78 -3.79 4.46
CA PHE A 129 2.48 -4.72 3.58
C PHE A 129 3.99 -4.53 3.68
N VAL A 130 4.70 -5.66 3.79
CA VAL A 130 6.17 -5.72 3.72
C VAL A 130 6.54 -6.61 2.54
N SER A 131 7.35 -6.09 1.62
CA SER A 131 7.71 -6.77 0.37
C SER A 131 8.73 -7.89 0.59
N VAL A 132 8.36 -8.92 1.38
CA VAL A 132 9.22 -10.06 1.73
C VAL A 132 9.70 -10.79 0.47
N GLY A 133 8.85 -10.89 -0.55
CA GLY A 133 9.22 -11.46 -1.84
C GLY A 133 10.40 -10.72 -2.51
N VAL A 134 10.45 -9.39 -2.40
CA VAL A 134 11.57 -8.58 -2.90
C VAL A 134 12.85 -8.81 -2.09
N ILE A 135 12.73 -8.95 -0.76
CA ILE A 135 13.86 -9.22 0.13
C ILE A 135 14.52 -10.56 -0.25
N PHE A 136 13.70 -11.61 -0.46
CA PHE A 136 14.20 -12.92 -0.92
C PHE A 136 14.81 -12.85 -2.31
N TRP A 137 14.16 -12.17 -3.26
CA TRP A 137 14.70 -12.01 -4.61
C TRP A 137 16.07 -11.30 -4.62
N ARG A 138 16.31 -10.41 -3.65
CA ARG A 138 17.60 -9.74 -3.44
C ARG A 138 18.63 -10.63 -2.72
N GLY A 139 18.26 -11.84 -2.31
CA GLY A 139 19.15 -12.77 -1.59
C GLY A 139 19.46 -12.35 -0.16
N GLN A 140 18.60 -11.54 0.45
CA GLN A 140 18.77 -11.12 1.84
C GLN A 140 18.15 -12.14 2.81
N GLU A 141 18.77 -12.32 3.97
CA GLU A 141 18.20 -13.07 5.08
C GLU A 141 17.13 -12.22 5.79
N PHE A 142 15.90 -12.75 5.89
CA PHE A 142 14.78 -11.96 6.39
C PHE A 142 14.72 -11.87 7.91
N ASP A 143 15.12 -12.90 8.65
CA ASP A 143 14.94 -12.96 10.10
C ASP A 143 15.60 -11.79 10.86
N PRO A 144 16.87 -11.40 10.59
CA PRO A 144 17.46 -10.22 11.20
C PRO A 144 16.72 -8.92 10.85
N LEU A 145 16.24 -8.81 9.60
CA LEU A 145 15.49 -7.63 9.15
C LEU A 145 14.13 -7.54 9.86
N PHE A 146 13.47 -8.67 10.07
CA PHE A 146 12.22 -8.75 10.82
C PHE A 146 12.39 -8.36 12.29
N GLU A 147 13.51 -8.74 12.93
CA GLU A 147 13.83 -8.26 14.28
C GLU A 147 13.95 -6.73 14.31
N GLY A 148 14.52 -6.12 13.28
CA GLY A 148 14.55 -4.66 13.11
C GLY A 148 13.15 -4.07 12.99
N LEU A 149 12.31 -4.63 12.11
CA LEU A 149 10.90 -4.23 11.95
C LEU A 149 10.16 -4.25 13.30
N GLU A 150 10.29 -5.32 14.06
CA GLU A 150 9.63 -5.46 15.36
C GLU A 150 10.13 -4.44 16.40
N ARG A 151 11.44 -4.16 16.44
CA ARG A 151 11.95 -3.11 17.32
C ARG A 151 11.36 -1.74 16.98
N GLY A 152 11.32 -1.39 15.69
CA GLY A 152 10.73 -0.14 15.21
C GLY A 152 9.24 -0.05 15.50
N ARG A 153 8.49 -1.12 15.22
CA ARG A 153 7.05 -1.23 15.52
C ARG A 153 6.77 -1.05 17.01
N ILE A 154 7.41 -1.84 17.88
CA ILE A 154 7.18 -1.83 19.34
C ILE A 154 7.49 -0.45 19.92
N ARG A 155 8.59 0.16 19.50
CA ARG A 155 8.97 1.51 19.92
C ARG A 155 7.96 2.54 19.44
N GLY A 156 7.57 2.50 18.17
CA GLY A 156 6.58 3.40 17.59
C GLY A 156 5.20 3.26 18.24
N GLU A 157 4.71 2.04 18.46
CA GLU A 157 3.44 1.79 19.17
C GLU A 157 3.47 2.38 20.58
N LYS A 158 4.58 2.23 21.29
CA LYS A 158 4.76 2.78 22.63
C LYS A 158 4.77 4.30 22.64
N ASP A 159 5.47 4.92 21.71
CA ASP A 159 5.70 6.37 21.70
C ASP A 159 4.49 7.13 21.14
N PHE A 160 3.76 6.54 20.19
CA PHE A 160 2.69 7.22 19.44
C PHE A 160 1.29 6.62 19.62
N GLY A 161 1.16 5.41 20.19
CA GLY A 161 -0.13 4.80 20.48
C GLY A 161 -0.85 4.17 19.28
N VAL A 162 -0.23 4.10 18.12
CA VAL A 162 -0.78 3.44 16.92
C VAL A 162 -0.41 1.97 16.94
N SER A 163 -1.40 1.07 16.86
CA SER A 163 -1.11 -0.36 16.70
C SER A 163 -0.83 -0.72 15.26
N LEU A 164 0.11 -1.65 15.04
CA LEU A 164 0.49 -2.05 13.71
C LEU A 164 0.66 -3.58 13.60
N TYR A 165 0.11 -4.16 12.52
CA TYR A 165 0.33 -5.53 12.11
C TYR A 165 0.98 -5.60 10.73
N TRP A 166 1.77 -6.65 10.49
CA TRP A 166 2.43 -6.90 9.21
C TRP A 166 1.63 -7.86 8.33
N ILE A 167 1.56 -7.55 7.05
CA ILE A 167 1.10 -8.42 5.97
C ILE A 167 2.33 -8.72 5.11
N PHE A 168 2.72 -9.98 4.97
CA PHE A 168 3.86 -10.32 4.12
C PHE A 168 3.42 -10.42 2.66
N ASP A 169 4.05 -9.60 1.82
CA ASP A 169 3.65 -9.46 0.43
C ASP A 169 4.54 -10.28 -0.50
N ALA A 170 3.88 -11.08 -1.35
CA ALA A 170 4.48 -11.78 -2.45
C ALA A 170 4.37 -10.95 -3.74
N VAL A 171 5.24 -11.24 -4.70
CA VAL A 171 5.25 -10.55 -5.99
C VAL A 171 4.83 -11.51 -7.10
N ARG A 172 3.72 -11.21 -7.80
CA ARG A 172 3.12 -12.09 -8.82
C ARG A 172 4.11 -12.59 -9.85
N HIS A 173 4.94 -11.70 -10.39
CA HIS A 173 5.86 -12.03 -11.47
C HIS A 173 7.12 -12.78 -11.02
N PHE A 174 7.30 -13.01 -9.71
CA PHE A 174 8.32 -13.93 -9.19
C PHE A 174 7.81 -15.39 -9.15
N GLY A 175 6.50 -15.58 -9.33
CA GLY A 175 5.87 -16.90 -9.42
C GLY A 175 5.51 -17.53 -8.10
N PRO A 176 4.79 -18.68 -8.15
CA PRO A 176 4.25 -19.33 -6.96
C PRO A 176 5.32 -19.94 -6.03
N GLU A 177 6.46 -20.37 -6.56
CA GLU A 177 7.56 -20.91 -5.74
C GLU A 177 8.15 -19.86 -4.79
N GLU A 178 8.30 -18.62 -5.26
CA GLU A 178 8.76 -17.52 -4.40
C GLU A 178 7.66 -17.10 -3.40
N ALA A 179 6.39 -17.10 -3.83
CA ALA A 179 5.26 -16.83 -2.95
C ALA A 179 5.14 -17.88 -1.83
N GLU A 180 5.47 -19.16 -2.10
CA GLU A 180 5.48 -20.22 -1.09
C GLU A 180 6.50 -19.93 0.02
N LYS A 181 7.67 -19.40 -0.31
CA LYS A 181 8.69 -18.99 0.70
C LYS A 181 8.17 -17.87 1.59
N VAL A 182 7.46 -16.89 1.00
CA VAL A 182 6.83 -15.78 1.76
C VAL A 182 5.79 -16.35 2.73
N VAL A 183 4.91 -17.23 2.27
CA VAL A 183 3.87 -17.85 3.11
C VAL A 183 4.48 -18.71 4.21
N ALA A 184 5.48 -19.52 3.92
CA ALA A 184 6.18 -20.33 4.93
C ALA A 184 6.79 -19.44 6.02
N THR A 185 7.35 -18.29 5.64
CA THR A 185 7.91 -17.31 6.58
C THR A 185 6.80 -16.64 7.41
N ALA A 186 5.68 -16.27 6.79
CA ALA A 186 4.54 -15.69 7.50
C ALA A 186 3.97 -16.67 8.54
N ILE A 187 3.82 -17.95 8.20
CA ILE A 187 3.36 -19.00 9.12
C ILE A 187 4.30 -19.12 10.31
N ARG A 188 5.59 -19.14 10.07
CA ARG A 188 6.61 -19.27 11.13
C ARG A 188 6.59 -18.08 12.09
N LEU A 189 6.32 -16.87 11.58
CA LEU A 189 6.36 -15.62 12.35
C LEU A 189 4.97 -15.12 12.82
N GLN A 190 3.92 -15.91 12.57
CA GLN A 190 2.53 -15.54 12.91
C GLN A 190 2.31 -15.29 14.41
N ALA A 191 3.08 -15.89 15.29
CA ALA A 191 2.99 -15.68 16.73
C ALA A 191 3.43 -14.27 17.18
N SER A 192 4.07 -13.52 16.29
CA SER A 192 4.46 -12.12 16.50
C SER A 192 3.36 -11.17 16.02
N SER A 193 3.70 -10.19 15.22
CA SER A 193 2.77 -9.18 14.67
C SER A 193 2.36 -9.47 13.22
N VAL A 194 2.73 -10.61 12.66
CA VAL A 194 2.37 -11.02 11.29
C VAL A 194 0.96 -11.58 11.29
N ILE A 195 0.04 -10.90 10.58
CA ILE A 195 -1.38 -11.26 10.61
C ILE A 195 -1.85 -11.94 9.32
N GLY A 196 -1.20 -11.68 8.20
CA GLY A 196 -1.65 -12.17 6.91
C GLY A 196 -0.60 -12.15 5.83
N ILE A 197 -1.05 -12.51 4.64
CA ILE A 197 -0.29 -12.42 3.39
C ILE A 197 -1.02 -11.55 2.39
N GLY A 198 -0.24 -10.97 1.48
CA GLY A 198 -0.70 -10.27 0.30
C GLY A 198 -0.02 -10.79 -0.96
N ILE A 199 -0.52 -10.35 -2.10
CA ILE A 199 0.14 -10.51 -3.39
C ILE A 199 -0.10 -9.26 -4.23
N GLY A 200 1.00 -8.61 -4.62
CA GLY A 200 1.01 -7.42 -5.47
C GLY A 200 1.78 -7.66 -6.77
N GLY A 201 2.08 -6.57 -7.48
CA GLY A 201 2.76 -6.57 -8.77
C GLY A 201 1.80 -6.60 -9.96
N ASP A 202 2.34 -6.68 -11.18
CA ASP A 202 1.53 -6.56 -12.41
C ASP A 202 0.53 -7.72 -12.57
N GLU A 203 -0.76 -7.44 -12.39
CA GLU A 203 -1.84 -8.42 -12.52
C GLU A 203 -1.88 -9.13 -13.89
N ARG A 204 -1.40 -8.47 -14.95
CA ARG A 204 -1.39 -9.01 -16.31
C ARG A 204 -0.38 -10.13 -16.50
N LEU A 205 0.63 -10.23 -15.63
CA LEU A 205 1.72 -11.19 -15.76
C LEU A 205 1.42 -12.55 -15.11
N ALA A 206 0.54 -12.58 -14.09
CA ALA A 206 0.23 -13.82 -13.39
C ALA A 206 -1.20 -13.79 -12.82
N ALA A 207 -2.02 -14.69 -13.32
CA ALA A 207 -3.41 -14.86 -12.87
C ALA A 207 -3.48 -15.42 -11.45
N PRO A 208 -4.54 -15.09 -10.68
CA PRO A 208 -4.73 -15.59 -9.31
C PRO A 208 -4.64 -17.11 -9.17
N GLU A 209 -5.12 -17.85 -10.14
CA GLU A 209 -5.19 -19.33 -10.15
C GLU A 209 -3.83 -20.00 -9.95
N LEU A 210 -2.75 -19.34 -10.36
CA LEU A 210 -1.38 -19.85 -10.18
C LEU A 210 -0.98 -19.95 -8.70
N PHE A 211 -1.62 -19.16 -7.83
CA PHE A 211 -1.30 -19.06 -6.40
C PHE A 211 -2.28 -19.82 -5.51
N ALA A 212 -3.20 -20.60 -6.08
CA ALA A 212 -4.26 -21.31 -5.36
C ALA A 212 -3.71 -22.17 -4.20
N GLN A 213 -2.65 -22.95 -4.43
CA GLN A 213 -2.06 -23.81 -3.42
C GLN A 213 -1.39 -23.01 -2.29
N VAL A 214 -0.70 -21.94 -2.64
CA VAL A 214 0.00 -21.04 -1.71
C VAL A 214 -1.01 -20.38 -0.77
N TYR A 215 -2.10 -19.82 -1.31
CA TYR A 215 -3.15 -19.20 -0.52
C TYR A 215 -3.94 -20.20 0.34
N ALA A 216 -4.20 -21.40 -0.20
CA ALA A 216 -4.81 -22.49 0.58
C ALA A 216 -3.91 -22.92 1.76
N GLN A 217 -2.58 -22.89 1.62
CA GLN A 217 -1.66 -23.16 2.72
C GLN A 217 -1.75 -22.06 3.79
N ALA A 218 -1.72 -20.80 3.40
CA ALA A 218 -1.86 -19.66 4.30
C ALA A 218 -3.18 -19.70 5.07
N ALA A 219 -4.30 -19.96 4.37
CA ALA A 219 -5.63 -20.10 4.99
C ALA A 219 -5.69 -21.22 6.03
N ARG A 220 -5.13 -22.41 5.73
CA ARG A 220 -5.06 -23.53 6.68
C ARG A 220 -4.23 -23.21 7.93
N ALA A 221 -3.24 -22.34 7.79
CA ALA A 221 -2.44 -21.86 8.91
C ALA A 221 -3.13 -20.75 9.73
N GLY A 222 -4.28 -20.25 9.27
CA GLY A 222 -5.03 -19.17 9.93
C GLY A 222 -4.51 -17.76 9.64
N LEU A 223 -3.69 -17.60 8.60
CA LEU A 223 -3.29 -16.28 8.11
C LEU A 223 -4.45 -15.59 7.38
N ARG A 224 -4.53 -14.28 7.47
CA ARG A 224 -5.47 -13.45 6.74
C ARG A 224 -5.00 -13.26 5.29
N LEU A 225 -5.94 -13.07 4.38
CA LEU A 225 -5.71 -13.09 2.94
C LEU A 225 -6.14 -11.76 2.29
N SER A 226 -5.19 -10.95 1.84
CA SER A 226 -5.43 -9.80 0.98
C SER A 226 -4.89 -10.07 -0.43
N VAL A 227 -5.53 -9.52 -1.45
CA VAL A 227 -5.14 -9.69 -2.85
C VAL A 227 -5.33 -8.38 -3.60
N HIS A 228 -4.28 -7.87 -4.25
CA HIS A 228 -4.43 -6.83 -5.25
C HIS A 228 -5.17 -7.41 -6.44
N ALA A 229 -6.37 -6.96 -6.72
CA ALA A 229 -7.18 -7.49 -7.80
C ALA A 229 -8.12 -6.43 -8.39
N GLY A 230 -8.22 -6.40 -9.72
CA GLY A 230 -9.07 -5.45 -10.43
C GLY A 230 -8.50 -4.05 -10.50
N GLU A 231 -7.20 -3.88 -10.39
CA GLU A 231 -6.51 -2.62 -10.61
C GLU A 231 -6.24 -2.37 -12.09
N THR A 232 -5.61 -3.34 -12.76
CA THR A 232 -5.26 -3.27 -14.19
C THR A 232 -5.97 -4.33 -15.02
N VAL A 233 -6.45 -5.38 -14.37
CA VAL A 233 -7.26 -6.46 -14.97
C VAL A 233 -8.69 -6.33 -14.44
N GLY A 234 -9.69 -6.62 -15.28
CA GLY A 234 -11.10 -6.47 -14.92
C GLY A 234 -11.63 -7.54 -13.95
N ALA A 235 -12.94 -7.72 -13.96
CA ALA A 235 -13.67 -8.64 -13.10
C ALA A 235 -13.07 -10.07 -12.97
N PRO A 236 -12.48 -10.70 -14.01
CA PRO A 236 -11.87 -12.02 -13.87
C PRO A 236 -10.80 -12.11 -12.77
N SER A 237 -9.96 -11.08 -12.61
CA SER A 237 -8.97 -11.04 -11.53
C SER A 237 -9.62 -11.01 -10.15
N ILE A 238 -10.70 -10.24 -10.01
CA ILE A 238 -11.45 -10.15 -8.75
C ILE A 238 -12.15 -11.49 -8.43
N TYR A 239 -12.80 -12.12 -9.43
CA TYR A 239 -13.38 -13.45 -9.23
C TYR A 239 -12.31 -14.48 -8.82
N GLY A 240 -11.15 -14.49 -9.49
CA GLY A 240 -10.03 -15.37 -9.12
C GLY A 240 -9.54 -15.11 -7.69
N ALA A 241 -9.43 -13.85 -7.28
CA ALA A 241 -9.06 -13.49 -5.92
C ALA A 241 -10.06 -14.02 -4.88
N LEU A 242 -11.36 -13.88 -5.14
CA LEU A 242 -12.43 -14.31 -4.24
C LEU A 242 -12.62 -15.84 -4.22
N ASP A 243 -12.75 -16.44 -5.41
CA ASP A 243 -13.23 -17.82 -5.55
C ASP A 243 -12.09 -18.84 -5.50
N VAL A 244 -10.88 -18.45 -5.89
CA VAL A 244 -9.72 -19.34 -5.94
C VAL A 244 -8.76 -19.07 -4.78
N LEU A 245 -8.46 -17.79 -4.49
CA LEU A 245 -7.54 -17.46 -3.42
C LEU A 245 -8.21 -17.28 -2.06
N GLY A 246 -9.54 -17.11 -2.03
CA GLY A 246 -10.28 -16.89 -0.79
C GLY A 246 -9.98 -15.54 -0.15
N ALA A 247 -9.73 -14.51 -0.97
CA ALA A 247 -9.42 -13.17 -0.50
C ALA A 247 -10.49 -12.65 0.47
N GLU A 248 -10.06 -12.17 1.63
CA GLU A 248 -10.92 -11.54 2.62
C GLU A 248 -11.05 -10.03 2.38
N ARG A 249 -10.06 -9.43 1.70
CA ARG A 249 -10.02 -8.03 1.27
C ARG A 249 -9.42 -7.94 -0.13
N LEU A 250 -9.83 -6.93 -0.87
CA LEU A 250 -9.39 -6.67 -2.23
C LEU A 250 -8.65 -5.32 -2.30
N GLY A 251 -7.37 -5.36 -2.64
CA GLY A 251 -6.61 -4.18 -2.97
C GLY A 251 -7.12 -3.59 -4.29
N HIS A 252 -7.34 -2.28 -4.31
CA HIS A 252 -7.85 -1.43 -5.39
C HIS A 252 -9.27 -1.75 -5.85
N ALA A 253 -9.55 -2.94 -6.38
CA ALA A 253 -10.85 -3.33 -6.93
C ALA A 253 -11.48 -2.29 -7.89
N LEU A 254 -10.63 -1.51 -8.60
CA LEU A 254 -11.01 -0.37 -9.44
C LEU A 254 -12.06 -0.75 -10.49
N HIS A 255 -11.93 -1.94 -11.07
CA HIS A 255 -12.79 -2.47 -12.12
C HIS A 255 -13.97 -3.35 -11.64
N ALA A 256 -14.24 -3.40 -10.32
CA ALA A 256 -15.35 -4.19 -9.78
C ALA A 256 -16.70 -3.74 -10.30
N GLY A 257 -16.86 -2.46 -10.60
CA GLY A 257 -18.11 -1.90 -11.12
C GLY A 257 -18.34 -2.11 -12.61
N ASP A 258 -17.40 -2.69 -13.35
CA ASP A 258 -17.59 -3.01 -14.77
C ASP A 258 -18.47 -4.26 -14.96
N ASP A 259 -18.62 -5.05 -13.89
CA ASP A 259 -19.57 -6.18 -13.80
C ASP A 259 -20.56 -5.92 -12.66
N ALA A 260 -21.83 -5.71 -13.03
CA ALA A 260 -22.90 -5.41 -12.08
C ALA A 260 -23.20 -6.57 -11.11
N ALA A 261 -23.04 -7.83 -11.56
CA ALA A 261 -23.23 -9.00 -10.70
C ALA A 261 -22.10 -9.11 -9.67
N LEU A 262 -20.85 -8.82 -10.08
CA LEU A 262 -19.72 -8.77 -9.17
C LEU A 262 -19.90 -7.68 -8.11
N LEU A 263 -20.23 -6.47 -8.51
CA LEU A 263 -20.45 -5.37 -7.56
C LEU A 263 -21.59 -5.71 -6.58
N SER A 264 -22.71 -6.28 -7.07
CA SER A 264 -23.81 -6.74 -6.22
C SER A 264 -23.36 -7.81 -5.21
N ARG A 265 -22.50 -8.75 -5.64
CA ARG A 265 -21.92 -9.77 -4.76
C ARG A 265 -21.04 -9.15 -3.67
N LEU A 266 -20.15 -8.22 -4.04
CA LEU A 266 -19.26 -7.53 -3.10
C LEU A 266 -20.05 -6.74 -2.05
N VAL A 267 -21.11 -6.06 -2.47
CA VAL A 267 -22.03 -5.35 -1.57
C VAL A 267 -22.74 -6.33 -0.63
N HIS A 268 -23.31 -7.42 -1.16
CA HIS A 268 -24.04 -8.39 -0.34
C HIS A 268 -23.14 -9.10 0.67
N GLN A 269 -21.92 -9.46 0.27
CA GLN A 269 -20.95 -10.16 1.11
C GLN A 269 -20.16 -9.21 2.01
N GLN A 270 -20.27 -7.90 1.82
CA GLN A 270 -19.51 -6.86 2.53
C GLN A 270 -17.99 -7.11 2.46
N VAL A 271 -17.50 -7.49 1.28
CA VAL A 271 -16.05 -7.65 1.05
C VAL A 271 -15.42 -6.27 1.08
N PRO A 272 -14.40 -6.01 1.93
CA PRO A 272 -13.72 -4.73 1.97
C PRO A 272 -12.96 -4.44 0.68
N LEU A 273 -13.15 -3.23 0.15
CA LEU A 273 -12.46 -2.70 -1.03
C LEU A 273 -11.47 -1.62 -0.57
N GLU A 274 -10.18 -1.89 -0.72
CA GLU A 274 -9.07 -1.04 -0.29
C GLU A 274 -8.74 -0.03 -1.41
N LEU A 275 -9.47 1.11 -1.44
CA LEU A 275 -9.33 2.10 -2.51
C LEU A 275 -8.17 3.07 -2.22
N CYS A 276 -7.35 3.32 -3.24
CA CYS A 276 -6.16 4.17 -3.19
C CYS A 276 -6.24 5.22 -4.30
N LEU A 277 -6.88 6.37 -4.02
CA LEU A 277 -7.26 7.36 -5.03
C LEU A 277 -6.03 7.93 -5.78
N THR A 278 -5.06 8.41 -5.02
CA THR A 278 -3.85 9.02 -5.59
C THR A 278 -2.98 7.98 -6.30
N SER A 279 -2.84 6.79 -5.73
CA SER A 279 -2.12 5.68 -6.36
C SER A 279 -2.71 5.36 -7.74
N ASN A 280 -4.02 5.11 -7.82
CA ASN A 280 -4.67 4.75 -9.08
C ASN A 280 -4.57 5.85 -10.15
N LEU A 281 -4.53 7.13 -9.74
CA LEU A 281 -4.27 8.24 -10.65
C LEU A 281 -2.79 8.27 -11.10
N ARG A 282 -1.85 8.09 -10.17
CA ARG A 282 -0.40 8.18 -10.44
C ARG A 282 0.12 7.00 -11.26
N THR A 283 -0.39 5.81 -11.03
CA THR A 283 -0.09 4.60 -11.83
C THR A 283 -0.74 4.64 -13.21
N GLY A 284 -1.75 5.50 -13.38
CA GLY A 284 -2.50 5.61 -14.63
C GLY A 284 -3.61 4.56 -14.77
N CYS A 285 -3.89 3.79 -13.73
CA CYS A 285 -5.01 2.84 -13.70
C CYS A 285 -6.35 3.58 -13.73
N CYS A 286 -6.41 4.80 -13.17
CA CYS A 286 -7.51 5.73 -13.33
C CYS A 286 -7.04 6.94 -14.13
N ALA A 287 -7.72 7.28 -15.23
CA ALA A 287 -7.31 8.36 -16.12
C ALA A 287 -7.46 9.74 -15.49
N GLU A 288 -8.55 9.95 -14.75
CA GLU A 288 -8.89 11.19 -14.06
C GLU A 288 -9.52 10.86 -12.71
N LEU A 289 -9.17 11.62 -11.68
CA LEU A 289 -9.63 11.35 -10.31
C LEU A 289 -11.18 11.37 -10.22
N ALA A 290 -11.83 12.26 -10.93
CA ALA A 290 -13.30 12.35 -10.96
C ALA A 290 -13.99 11.10 -11.53
N LEU A 291 -13.26 10.25 -12.27
CA LEU A 291 -13.77 8.98 -12.81
C LEU A 291 -13.55 7.80 -11.86
N HIS A 292 -12.83 8.01 -10.75
CA HIS A 292 -12.58 6.95 -9.78
C HIS A 292 -13.90 6.46 -9.15
N PRO A 293 -14.13 5.14 -9.01
CA PRO A 293 -15.42 4.60 -8.62
C PRO A 293 -15.79 4.78 -7.13
N LEU A 294 -15.00 5.46 -6.32
CA LEU A 294 -15.21 5.64 -4.87
C LEU A 294 -16.67 6.00 -4.54
N ARG A 295 -17.20 7.09 -5.11
CA ARG A 295 -18.57 7.57 -4.82
C ARG A 295 -19.61 6.52 -5.22
N ARG A 296 -19.48 5.97 -6.43
CA ARG A 296 -20.38 4.94 -6.96
C ARG A 296 -20.43 3.70 -6.06
N TYR A 297 -19.26 3.23 -5.57
CA TYR A 297 -19.22 2.04 -4.71
C TYR A 297 -19.79 2.32 -3.32
N PHE A 298 -19.47 3.49 -2.77
CA PHE A 298 -20.03 3.91 -1.48
C PHE A 298 -21.56 4.01 -1.55
N ASP A 299 -22.12 4.66 -2.56
CA ASP A 299 -23.57 4.82 -2.76
C ASP A 299 -24.27 3.48 -3.02
N ALA A 300 -23.59 2.54 -3.65
CA ALA A 300 -24.08 1.17 -3.82
C ALA A 300 -24.09 0.36 -2.51
N GLY A 301 -23.50 0.86 -1.43
CA GLY A 301 -23.42 0.17 -0.14
C GLY A 301 -22.24 -0.80 -0.01
N ALA A 302 -21.23 -0.72 -0.89
CA ALA A 302 -20.02 -1.50 -0.76
C ALA A 302 -19.21 -1.08 0.47
N LEU A 303 -18.49 -2.01 1.10
CA LEU A 303 -17.61 -1.74 2.21
C LEU A 303 -16.29 -1.16 1.70
N VAL A 304 -16.31 0.14 1.37
CA VAL A 304 -15.12 0.86 0.87
C VAL A 304 -14.32 1.47 2.00
N ILE A 305 -13.00 1.45 1.87
CA ILE A 305 -12.03 2.07 2.76
C ILE A 305 -10.99 2.83 1.95
N LEU A 306 -10.47 3.93 2.50
CA LEU A 306 -9.43 4.74 1.87
C LEU A 306 -8.06 4.39 2.44
N ASN A 307 -7.07 4.34 1.55
CA ASN A 307 -5.69 4.01 1.86
C ASN A 307 -4.74 4.77 0.93
N THR A 308 -3.45 4.74 1.23
CA THR A 308 -2.44 5.51 0.48
C THR A 308 -1.59 4.66 -0.47
N ASP A 309 -1.50 3.33 -0.25
CA ASP A 309 -0.65 2.42 -1.00
C ASP A 309 0.85 2.68 -0.75
N ASP A 310 1.50 3.51 -1.54
CA ASP A 310 2.90 3.94 -1.38
C ASP A 310 2.98 5.47 -1.13
N PRO A 311 2.65 5.96 0.08
CA PRO A 311 2.32 7.36 0.33
C PRO A 311 3.41 8.36 -0.09
N GLU A 312 4.67 8.10 0.21
CA GLU A 312 5.75 9.01 -0.14
C GLU A 312 6.06 8.98 -1.64
N MET A 313 6.00 7.80 -2.25
CA MET A 313 6.23 7.64 -3.67
C MET A 313 5.10 8.23 -4.51
N PHE A 314 3.86 8.15 -4.03
CA PHE A 314 2.69 8.78 -4.66
C PHE A 314 2.45 10.22 -4.21
N GLN A 315 3.26 10.71 -3.27
CA GLN A 315 3.17 12.06 -2.72
C GLN A 315 1.75 12.35 -2.16
N THR A 316 1.27 11.45 -1.32
CA THR A 316 -0.02 11.55 -0.66
C THR A 316 0.08 11.21 0.83
N THR A 317 -1.01 11.40 1.55
CA THR A 317 -1.20 11.04 2.95
C THR A 317 -2.61 10.53 3.14
N LEU A 318 -2.87 9.74 4.18
CA LEU A 318 -4.23 9.28 4.48
C LEU A 318 -5.19 10.47 4.69
N VAL A 319 -4.73 11.54 5.29
CA VAL A 319 -5.49 12.80 5.42
C VAL A 319 -5.83 13.37 4.04
N ARG A 320 -4.87 13.33 3.09
CA ARG A 320 -5.10 13.81 1.73
C ARG A 320 -6.11 12.94 0.98
N GLU A 321 -6.10 11.63 1.14
CA GLU A 321 -7.08 10.73 0.52
C GLU A 321 -8.51 11.05 1.01
N TYR A 322 -8.69 11.30 2.31
CA TYR A 322 -9.97 11.75 2.88
C TYR A 322 -10.37 13.16 2.40
N GLN A 323 -9.39 14.06 2.24
CA GLN A 323 -9.65 15.39 1.68
C GLN A 323 -10.10 15.31 0.22
N LEU A 324 -9.48 14.43 -0.59
CA LEU A 324 -9.90 14.16 -1.96
C LEU A 324 -11.33 13.59 -2.03
N ALA A 325 -11.70 12.72 -1.09
CA ALA A 325 -13.09 12.23 -1.00
C ALA A 325 -14.07 13.39 -0.77
N GLN A 326 -13.73 14.35 0.07
CA GLN A 326 -14.55 15.54 0.30
C GLN A 326 -14.59 16.47 -0.91
N ASP A 327 -13.42 16.87 -1.43
CA ASP A 327 -13.29 17.94 -2.42
C ASP A 327 -13.75 17.53 -3.81
N VAL A 328 -13.45 16.28 -4.20
CA VAL A 328 -13.70 15.79 -5.57
C VAL A 328 -15.00 15.00 -5.65
N PHE A 329 -15.32 14.22 -4.62
CA PHE A 329 -16.47 13.31 -4.64
C PHE A 329 -17.64 13.79 -3.77
N GLY A 330 -17.51 14.96 -3.13
CA GLY A 330 -18.58 15.60 -2.37
C GLY A 330 -18.97 14.87 -1.09
N PHE A 331 -18.05 14.11 -0.47
CA PHE A 331 -18.32 13.43 0.78
C PHE A 331 -18.56 14.44 1.91
N THR A 332 -19.65 14.26 2.63
CA THR A 332 -19.94 15.02 3.84
C THR A 332 -19.08 14.54 5.01
N ASN A 333 -18.99 15.33 6.07
CA ASN A 333 -18.27 14.92 7.29
C ASN A 333 -18.84 13.62 7.90
N GLU A 334 -20.15 13.38 7.76
CA GLU A 334 -20.77 12.14 8.23
C GLU A 334 -20.35 10.93 7.38
N GLU A 335 -20.31 11.10 6.07
CA GLU A 335 -19.85 10.03 5.17
C GLU A 335 -18.34 9.76 5.36
N LEU A 336 -17.52 10.79 5.67
CA LEU A 336 -16.11 10.60 6.03
C LEU A 336 -15.97 9.80 7.35
N ARG A 337 -16.85 10.06 8.35
CA ARG A 337 -16.91 9.20 9.55
C ARG A 337 -17.29 7.76 9.19
N GLN A 338 -18.22 7.59 8.25
CA GLN A 338 -18.59 6.25 7.79
C GLN A 338 -17.42 5.53 7.12
N LEU A 339 -16.62 6.21 6.28
CA LEU A 339 -15.39 5.65 5.69
C LEU A 339 -14.38 5.27 6.78
N ALA A 340 -14.20 6.12 7.78
CA ALA A 340 -13.35 5.84 8.94
C ALA A 340 -13.86 4.64 9.76
N ALA A 341 -15.18 4.55 9.98
CA ALA A 341 -15.79 3.40 10.62
C ALA A 341 -15.57 2.10 9.81
N ASN A 342 -15.66 2.20 8.49
CA ASN A 342 -15.41 1.08 7.60
C ASN A 342 -13.97 0.56 7.73
N SER A 343 -12.97 1.45 7.88
CA SER A 343 -11.58 1.03 8.06
C SER A 343 -11.38 0.18 9.33
N PHE A 344 -12.07 0.54 10.43
CA PHE A 344 -12.05 -0.29 11.64
C PHE A 344 -12.83 -1.60 11.48
N ARG A 345 -13.99 -1.60 10.78
CA ARG A 345 -14.78 -2.81 10.52
C ARG A 345 -14.01 -3.81 9.68
N ALA A 346 -13.32 -3.33 8.64
CA ALA A 346 -12.53 -4.12 7.70
C ALA A 346 -11.22 -4.63 8.30
N SER A 347 -10.67 -4.00 9.35
CA SER A 347 -9.41 -4.43 9.97
C SER A 347 -9.51 -5.87 10.52
N TRP A 348 -8.38 -6.52 10.68
CA TRP A 348 -8.30 -7.84 11.29
C TRP A 348 -8.07 -7.81 12.81
N LEU A 349 -8.33 -6.66 13.42
CA LEU A 349 -8.33 -6.50 14.87
C LEU A 349 -9.37 -7.40 15.55
N PRO A 350 -9.11 -7.84 16.81
CA PRO A 350 -10.12 -8.49 17.62
C PRO A 350 -11.38 -7.65 17.80
N GLN A 351 -12.56 -8.27 17.82
CA GLN A 351 -13.86 -7.59 17.85
C GLN A 351 -14.02 -6.60 19.01
N GLU A 352 -13.45 -6.92 20.18
CA GLU A 352 -13.48 -6.00 21.32
C GLU A 352 -12.73 -4.69 21.02
N ARG A 353 -11.56 -4.80 20.36
CA ARG A 353 -10.75 -3.65 19.97
C ARG A 353 -11.45 -2.81 18.89
N LYS A 354 -12.05 -3.45 17.89
CA LYS A 354 -12.88 -2.78 16.88
C LYS A 354 -13.99 -1.95 17.54
N ARG A 355 -14.73 -2.55 18.49
CA ARG A 355 -15.81 -1.83 19.20
C ARG A 355 -15.28 -0.60 19.96
N LYS A 356 -14.13 -0.71 20.62
CA LYS A 356 -13.52 0.44 21.32
C LYS A 356 -13.16 1.56 20.36
N LEU A 357 -12.60 1.24 19.19
CA LEU A 357 -12.23 2.24 18.17
C LEU A 357 -13.45 2.87 17.50
N LEU A 358 -14.47 2.09 17.18
CA LEU A 358 -15.73 2.60 16.63
C LEU A 358 -16.46 3.57 17.57
N ASN A 359 -16.33 3.42 18.88
CA ASN A 359 -16.91 4.33 19.85
C ASN A 359 -16.20 5.70 19.93
N LEU A 360 -15.08 5.89 19.22
CA LEU A 360 -14.37 7.18 19.14
C LEU A 360 -14.89 8.07 17.99
N LEU A 361 -15.70 7.53 17.09
CA LEU A 361 -16.27 8.21 15.92
C LEU A 361 -17.62 8.86 16.25
#